data_51b7b76d3131c704d1c31dca3536118f
#
_entry.id   51b7b76d3131c704d1c31dca3536118f
#
_cell.length_a   1.000
_cell.length_b   1.000
_cell.length_c   1.000
_cell.angle_alpha   90.00
_cell.angle_beta   90.00
_cell.angle_gamma   90.00
#
_symmetry.space_group_name_H-M   'P 1'
#
loop_
_entity.id
_entity.type
_entity.pdbx_description
1 polymer ?
#
loop_
_entity_poly.entity_id
_entity_poly.type
_entity_poly.pdbx_seq_one_letter_code
_entity_poly.pdbx_strand_id
1 'polypeptide(L)'
;MEHWEYLKPDGLRFVWDDTLFRPGTDSFLLSSLPKLSAGLRVCDLGCGTGLLGLLLLQKQSELTVTGIDIQPAAVALAERASAENRLTDRLTFRCIDLRQVRQHFSTGSFDLVVCNPPYYPPASGKVSGDSARRTARSETEASLTDICAAASYLLRWGGKFCLVHKPERLTDTACALREAGMEPKRLRFVQNRPDTAPSLFLIEGCRGGKPGVDIQPPLLLQTDTGAPTGELNVIYFRDQEV
;
A
#
# COMPACT_ATOMS: atom_id res chain seq x y z
N MET A 1 12.51 -19.34 4.83
CA MET A 1 11.71 -20.38 4.13
C MET A 1 10.60 -19.70 3.37
N GLU A 2 10.34 -20.10 2.12
CA GLU A 2 9.26 -19.54 1.30
C GLU A 2 7.92 -20.19 1.65
N HIS A 3 6.89 -19.37 1.68
CA HIS A 3 5.51 -19.76 1.96
C HIS A 3 4.61 -19.28 0.84
N TRP A 4 3.76 -20.19 0.33
CA TRP A 4 2.78 -19.88 -0.71
C TRP A 4 1.36 -20.02 -0.15
N GLU A 5 0.57 -18.98 -0.30
CA GLU A 5 -0.80 -18.94 0.20
C GLU A 5 -1.76 -18.44 -0.90
N TYR A 6 -3.04 -18.82 -0.80
CA TYR A 6 -4.09 -18.30 -1.66
C TYR A 6 -4.72 -17.06 -1.04
N LEU A 7 -5.05 -16.05 -1.86
CA LEU A 7 -5.84 -14.89 -1.41
C LEU A 7 -7.29 -15.28 -1.06
N LYS A 8 -7.82 -16.29 -1.75
CA LYS A 8 -9.09 -16.96 -1.49
C LYS A 8 -9.02 -18.38 -2.08
N PRO A 9 -9.96 -19.29 -1.73
CA PRO A 9 -10.05 -20.58 -2.40
C PRO A 9 -10.05 -20.42 -3.94
N ASP A 10 -9.22 -21.17 -4.63
CA ASP A 10 -9.04 -21.12 -6.10
C ASP A 10 -8.72 -19.72 -6.69
N GLY A 11 -8.28 -18.79 -5.85
CA GLY A 11 -7.88 -17.44 -6.24
C GLY A 11 -6.40 -17.30 -6.56
N LEU A 12 -5.96 -16.05 -6.68
CA LEU A 12 -4.55 -15.75 -6.88
C LEU A 12 -3.72 -16.18 -5.68
N ARG A 13 -2.49 -16.62 -5.95
CA ARG A 13 -1.51 -17.04 -4.95
C ARG A 13 -0.49 -15.95 -4.71
N PHE A 14 -0.08 -15.75 -3.49
CA PHE A 14 1.04 -14.88 -3.12
C PHE A 14 2.13 -15.67 -2.41
N VAL A 15 3.35 -15.14 -2.42
CA VAL A 15 4.52 -15.73 -1.78
C VAL A 15 5.14 -14.75 -0.79
N TRP A 16 5.66 -15.27 0.29
CA TRP A 16 6.50 -14.52 1.23
C TRP A 16 7.61 -15.41 1.78
N ASP A 17 8.66 -14.80 2.31
CA ASP A 17 9.80 -15.50 2.88
C ASP A 17 10.10 -14.97 4.29
N ASP A 18 10.49 -15.86 5.21
CA ASP A 18 10.79 -15.54 6.61
C ASP A 18 11.89 -14.48 6.78
N THR A 19 12.76 -14.34 5.79
CA THR A 19 13.88 -13.37 5.81
C THR A 19 13.49 -11.97 5.31
N LEU A 20 12.31 -11.85 4.69
CA LEU A 20 11.76 -10.60 4.17
C LEU A 20 10.62 -10.11 5.07
N PHE A 21 10.06 -8.95 4.72
CA PHE A 21 8.90 -8.43 5.42
C PHE A 21 7.71 -9.36 5.26
N ARG A 22 7.17 -9.87 6.38
CA ARG A 22 5.99 -10.72 6.38
C ARG A 22 4.75 -9.90 5.98
N PRO A 23 3.95 -10.37 5.02
CA PRO A 23 2.71 -9.71 4.63
C PRO A 23 1.79 -9.51 5.83
N GLY A 24 1.38 -8.26 6.05
CA GLY A 24 0.47 -7.88 7.14
C GLY A 24 -0.96 -7.68 6.66
N THR A 25 -1.86 -7.47 7.61
CA THR A 25 -3.26 -7.09 7.38
C THR A 25 -3.41 -5.79 6.60
N ASP A 26 -2.42 -4.91 6.69
CA ASP A 26 -2.46 -3.53 6.21
C ASP A 26 -2.63 -3.45 4.68
N SER A 27 -1.98 -4.35 3.94
CA SER A 27 -2.16 -4.45 2.47
C SER A 27 -3.59 -4.86 2.09
N PHE A 28 -4.20 -5.77 2.83
CA PHE A 28 -5.60 -6.15 2.63
C PHE A 28 -6.52 -4.95 2.88
N LEU A 29 -6.34 -4.26 4.00
CA LEU A 29 -7.12 -3.09 4.37
C LEU A 29 -6.94 -1.96 3.33
N LEU A 30 -5.70 -1.67 2.93
CA LEU A 30 -5.41 -0.65 1.93
C LEU A 30 -6.06 -0.99 0.58
N SER A 31 -6.08 -2.26 0.18
CA SER A 31 -6.70 -2.69 -1.08
C SER A 31 -8.20 -2.38 -1.16
N SER A 32 -8.86 -2.07 -0.03
CA SER A 32 -10.27 -1.70 0.02
C SER A 32 -10.54 -0.21 -0.24
N LEU A 33 -9.53 0.64 -0.12
CA LEU A 33 -9.71 2.09 -0.25
C LEU A 33 -9.88 2.55 -1.71
N PRO A 34 -9.04 2.14 -2.69
CA PRO A 34 -9.12 2.67 -4.04
C PRO A 34 -10.42 2.24 -4.75
N LYS A 35 -11.01 3.16 -5.49
CA LYS A 35 -12.08 2.84 -6.44
C LYS A 35 -11.45 2.30 -7.72
N LEU A 36 -11.64 1.01 -7.97
CA LEU A 36 -11.06 0.33 -9.13
C LEU A 36 -12.04 0.32 -10.30
N SER A 37 -11.51 0.56 -11.50
CA SER A 37 -12.23 0.38 -12.77
C SER A 37 -11.32 -0.32 -13.77
N ALA A 38 -11.91 -0.96 -14.77
CA ALA A 38 -11.18 -1.62 -15.84
C ALA A 38 -10.21 -0.67 -16.54
N GLY A 39 -9.05 -1.16 -16.90
CA GLY A 39 -8.04 -0.44 -17.67
C GLY A 39 -7.19 0.57 -16.88
N LEU A 40 -7.36 0.71 -15.56
CA LEU A 40 -6.49 1.58 -14.77
C LEU A 40 -5.05 1.06 -14.74
N ARG A 41 -4.10 1.99 -14.90
CA ARG A 41 -2.68 1.76 -14.71
C ARG A 41 -2.32 2.11 -13.27
N VAL A 42 -1.86 1.12 -12.52
CA VAL A 42 -1.57 1.22 -11.09
C VAL A 42 -0.08 1.08 -10.84
N CYS A 43 0.48 1.92 -9.97
CA CYS A 43 1.82 1.73 -9.42
C CYS A 43 1.74 1.39 -7.93
N ASP A 44 2.44 0.32 -7.52
CA ASP A 44 2.60 -0.08 -6.12
C ASP A 44 4.01 0.33 -5.67
N LEU A 45 4.11 1.38 -4.82
CA LEU A 45 5.36 1.92 -4.31
C LEU A 45 5.81 1.17 -3.04
N GLY A 46 6.98 0.53 -3.10
CA GLY A 46 7.45 -0.35 -2.03
C GLY A 46 6.63 -1.64 -2.02
N CYS A 47 6.52 -2.29 -3.18
CA CYS A 47 5.60 -3.41 -3.39
C CYS A 47 5.98 -4.69 -2.63
N GLY A 48 7.20 -4.78 -2.08
CA GLY A 48 7.69 -6.00 -1.43
C GLY A 48 7.54 -7.22 -2.34
N THR A 49 6.88 -8.26 -1.85
CA THR A 49 6.61 -9.50 -2.61
C THR A 49 5.35 -9.41 -3.50
N GLY A 50 4.81 -8.20 -3.73
CA GLY A 50 3.75 -7.95 -4.70
C GLY A 50 2.33 -8.23 -4.21
N LEU A 51 2.12 -8.44 -2.90
CA LEU A 51 0.81 -8.78 -2.33
C LEU A 51 -0.27 -7.76 -2.68
N LEU A 52 0.03 -6.45 -2.54
CA LEU A 52 -0.98 -5.42 -2.78
C LEU A 52 -1.41 -5.39 -4.25
N GLY A 53 -0.48 -5.54 -5.19
CA GLY A 53 -0.77 -5.67 -6.62
C GLY A 53 -1.68 -6.86 -6.93
N LEU A 54 -1.42 -8.03 -6.31
CA LEU A 54 -2.27 -9.22 -6.45
C LEU A 54 -3.67 -9.02 -5.86
N LEU A 55 -3.78 -8.36 -4.69
CA LEU A 55 -5.07 -8.02 -4.07
C LEU A 55 -5.92 -7.12 -4.97
N LEU A 56 -5.32 -6.13 -5.62
CA LEU A 56 -6.01 -5.24 -6.55
C LEU A 56 -6.49 -6.00 -7.79
N LEU A 57 -5.65 -6.87 -8.37
CA LEU A 57 -6.01 -7.71 -9.52
C LEU A 57 -7.05 -8.77 -9.19
N GLN A 58 -7.04 -9.31 -7.96
CA GLN A 58 -8.10 -10.21 -7.49
C GLN A 58 -9.46 -9.52 -7.44
N LYS A 59 -9.50 -8.19 -7.21
CA LYS A 59 -10.73 -7.37 -7.18
C LYS A 59 -11.13 -6.87 -8.55
N GLN A 60 -10.18 -6.54 -9.40
CA GLN A 60 -10.41 -6.03 -10.76
C GLN A 60 -9.32 -6.57 -11.70
N SER A 61 -9.64 -7.61 -12.44
CA SER A 61 -8.69 -8.35 -13.28
C SER A 61 -8.16 -7.57 -14.49
N GLU A 62 -8.82 -6.48 -14.88
CA GLU A 62 -8.43 -5.67 -16.04
C GLU A 62 -7.51 -4.50 -15.72
N LEU A 63 -6.93 -4.48 -14.50
CA LEU A 63 -5.87 -3.52 -14.15
C LEU A 63 -4.56 -3.89 -14.85
N THR A 64 -3.70 -2.88 -15.03
CA THR A 64 -2.26 -3.09 -15.28
C THR A 64 -1.51 -2.53 -14.08
N VAL A 65 -0.75 -3.38 -13.38
CA VAL A 65 -0.05 -3.02 -12.15
C VAL A 65 1.45 -3.12 -12.37
N THR A 66 2.17 -2.07 -11.97
CA THR A 66 3.64 -2.08 -11.90
C THR A 66 4.04 -1.87 -10.45
N GLY A 67 4.66 -2.88 -9.84
CA GLY A 67 5.27 -2.77 -8.52
C GLY A 67 6.72 -2.30 -8.63
N ILE A 68 7.15 -1.45 -7.70
CA ILE A 68 8.56 -1.09 -7.56
C ILE A 68 9.01 -1.28 -6.11
N ASP A 69 10.20 -1.82 -5.94
CA ASP A 69 10.83 -1.98 -4.62
C ASP A 69 12.35 -1.87 -4.77
N ILE A 70 13.02 -1.44 -3.72
CA ILE A 70 14.49 -1.33 -3.70
C ILE A 70 15.17 -2.67 -3.41
N GLN A 71 14.43 -3.67 -2.91
CA GLN A 71 14.96 -4.96 -2.49
C GLN A 71 14.90 -5.99 -3.64
N PRO A 72 16.05 -6.40 -4.25
CA PRO A 72 16.02 -7.34 -5.38
C PRO A 72 15.40 -8.69 -5.03
N ALA A 73 15.61 -9.19 -3.79
CA ALA A 73 15.04 -10.45 -3.35
C ALA A 73 13.51 -10.43 -3.26
N ALA A 74 12.92 -9.31 -2.81
CA ALA A 74 11.48 -9.12 -2.76
C ALA A 74 10.89 -9.06 -4.18
N VAL A 75 11.52 -8.29 -5.07
CA VAL A 75 11.12 -8.18 -6.49
C VAL A 75 11.15 -9.54 -7.19
N ALA A 76 12.20 -10.35 -6.97
CA ALA A 76 12.30 -11.69 -7.55
C ALA A 76 11.16 -12.62 -7.10
N LEU A 77 10.74 -12.54 -5.82
CA LEU A 77 9.57 -13.30 -5.34
C LEU A 77 8.27 -12.77 -5.96
N ALA A 78 8.13 -11.45 -6.08
CA ALA A 78 6.96 -10.83 -6.70
C ALA A 78 6.80 -11.23 -8.18
N GLU A 79 7.90 -11.28 -8.95
CA GLU A 79 7.92 -11.75 -10.34
C GLU A 79 7.50 -13.22 -10.44
N ARG A 80 7.97 -14.07 -9.51
CA ARG A 80 7.56 -15.47 -9.45
C ARG A 80 6.06 -15.61 -9.13
N ALA A 81 5.54 -14.79 -8.21
CA ALA A 81 4.11 -14.77 -7.91
C ALA A 81 3.28 -14.33 -9.13
N SER A 82 3.75 -13.34 -9.89
CA SER A 82 3.11 -12.93 -11.14
C SER A 82 3.08 -14.07 -12.18
N ALA A 83 4.20 -14.76 -12.36
CA ALA A 83 4.32 -15.88 -13.31
C ALA A 83 3.43 -17.06 -12.91
N GLU A 84 3.44 -17.45 -11.62
CA GLU A 84 2.60 -18.54 -11.09
C GLU A 84 1.11 -18.29 -11.34
N ASN A 85 0.68 -17.03 -11.21
CA ASN A 85 -0.70 -16.62 -11.47
C ASN A 85 -0.99 -16.32 -12.95
N ARG A 86 -0.03 -16.46 -13.86
CA ARG A 86 -0.15 -16.13 -15.29
C ARG A 86 -0.55 -14.66 -15.52
N LEU A 87 0.02 -13.77 -14.74
CA LEU A 87 -0.29 -12.33 -14.75
C LEU A 87 0.84 -11.47 -15.33
N THR A 88 1.85 -12.05 -15.96
CA THR A 88 3.06 -11.33 -16.44
C THR A 88 2.75 -10.19 -17.42
N ASP A 89 1.62 -10.23 -18.10
CA ASP A 89 1.14 -9.16 -18.99
C ASP A 89 0.47 -7.99 -18.24
N ARG A 90 0.06 -8.21 -16.98
CA ARG A 90 -0.73 -7.26 -16.19
C ARG A 90 -0.08 -6.88 -14.87
N LEU A 91 0.83 -7.69 -14.36
CA LEU A 91 1.54 -7.47 -13.09
C LEU A 91 3.04 -7.61 -13.33
N THR A 92 3.71 -6.48 -13.40
CA THR A 92 5.16 -6.39 -13.62
C THR A 92 5.85 -5.76 -12.42
N PHE A 93 7.13 -6.09 -12.22
CA PHE A 93 7.90 -5.57 -11.11
C PHE A 93 9.23 -5.01 -11.59
N ARG A 94 9.76 -4.03 -10.83
CA ARG A 94 11.06 -3.42 -11.12
C ARG A 94 11.82 -3.15 -9.82
N CYS A 95 13.09 -3.54 -9.79
CA CYS A 95 13.99 -3.19 -8.69
C CYS A 95 14.49 -1.74 -8.88
N ILE A 96 13.79 -0.79 -8.24
CA ILE A 96 14.03 0.65 -8.39
C ILE A 96 13.88 1.34 -7.04
N ASP A 97 14.80 2.24 -6.71
CA ASP A 97 14.61 3.19 -5.64
C ASP A 97 13.52 4.21 -6.04
N LEU A 98 12.47 4.34 -5.25
CA LEU A 98 11.36 5.25 -5.55
C LEU A 98 11.80 6.73 -5.69
N ARG A 99 12.95 7.12 -5.10
CA ARG A 99 13.54 8.46 -5.26
C ARG A 99 14.05 8.69 -6.69
N GLN A 100 14.23 7.62 -7.46
CA GLN A 100 14.75 7.64 -8.85
C GLN A 100 13.66 7.40 -9.91
N VAL A 101 12.38 7.40 -9.55
CA VAL A 101 11.27 7.11 -10.49
C VAL A 101 11.30 7.98 -11.75
N ARG A 102 11.83 9.20 -11.66
CA ARG A 102 11.98 10.13 -12.81
C ARG A 102 12.90 9.62 -13.90
N GLN A 103 13.80 8.70 -13.58
CA GLN A 103 14.74 8.10 -14.55
C GLN A 103 14.10 6.91 -15.29
N HIS A 104 13.03 6.36 -14.75
CA HIS A 104 12.43 5.11 -15.20
C HIS A 104 11.02 5.26 -15.78
N PHE A 105 10.32 6.34 -15.44
CA PHE A 105 8.95 6.59 -15.86
C PHE A 105 8.75 8.03 -16.31
N SER A 106 7.86 8.22 -17.28
CA SER A 106 7.37 9.55 -17.64
C SER A 106 6.40 10.06 -16.56
N THR A 107 6.31 11.39 -16.41
CA THR A 107 5.31 11.98 -15.52
C THR A 107 3.90 11.62 -16.00
N GLY A 108 3.00 11.33 -15.06
CA GLY A 108 1.61 11.03 -15.39
C GLY A 108 1.36 9.64 -15.99
N SER A 109 2.29 8.70 -15.81
CA SER A 109 2.20 7.34 -16.36
C SER A 109 1.10 6.49 -15.71
N PHE A 110 0.61 6.87 -14.52
CA PHE A 110 -0.35 6.07 -13.76
C PHE A 110 -1.60 6.84 -13.38
N ASP A 111 -2.70 6.12 -13.26
CA ASP A 111 -4.02 6.61 -12.85
C ASP A 111 -4.18 6.52 -11.33
N LEU A 112 -3.59 5.49 -10.74
CA LEU A 112 -3.59 5.19 -9.32
C LEU A 112 -2.17 4.84 -8.86
N VAL A 113 -1.78 5.37 -7.70
CA VAL A 113 -0.60 4.92 -6.96
C VAL A 113 -1.05 4.42 -5.60
N VAL A 114 -0.50 3.31 -5.15
CA VAL A 114 -0.74 2.75 -3.81
C VAL A 114 0.58 2.58 -3.07
N CYS A 115 0.58 2.69 -1.75
CA CYS A 115 1.76 2.46 -0.93
C CYS A 115 1.38 1.97 0.46
N ASN A 116 1.96 0.87 0.88
CA ASN A 116 1.96 0.42 2.27
C ASN A 116 3.40 0.56 2.81
N PRO A 117 3.79 1.77 3.28
CA PRO A 117 5.17 2.01 3.69
C PRO A 117 5.50 1.32 5.01
N PRO A 118 6.78 1.02 5.26
CA PRO A 118 7.19 0.55 6.56
C PRO A 118 6.93 1.61 7.64
N TYR A 119 6.43 1.18 8.81
CA TYR A 119 6.12 2.07 9.93
C TYR A 119 7.32 2.25 10.83
N TYR A 120 8.18 3.23 10.55
CA TYR A 120 9.26 3.57 11.45
C TYR A 120 8.85 4.71 12.37
N PRO A 121 9.09 4.58 13.69
CA PRO A 121 8.90 5.71 14.59
C PRO A 121 9.84 6.85 14.18
N PRO A 122 9.39 8.11 14.26
CA PRO A 122 10.31 9.24 14.15
C PRO A 122 11.46 8.99 15.13
N ALA A 123 12.68 9.43 14.78
CA ALA A 123 13.85 9.27 15.60
C ALA A 123 13.63 9.91 16.97
N SER A 124 12.98 9.19 17.90
CA SER A 124 12.80 9.60 19.27
C SER A 124 14.11 9.31 19.99
N GLY A 125 14.76 10.38 20.46
CA GLY A 125 16.11 10.43 21.03
C GLY A 125 16.35 9.62 22.28
N LYS A 126 16.11 8.30 22.27
CA LYS A 126 16.67 7.35 23.23
C LYS A 126 17.59 6.39 22.50
N VAL A 127 18.87 6.74 22.55
CA VAL A 127 19.98 5.94 22.04
C VAL A 127 20.11 4.69 22.90
N SER A 128 19.65 3.55 22.39
CA SER A 128 20.08 2.24 22.88
C SER A 128 20.88 1.55 21.76
N GLY A 129 21.98 0.91 22.15
CA GLY A 129 23.11 0.30 21.44
C GLY A 129 23.06 -0.23 20.02
N ASP A 130 22.02 0.04 19.23
CA ASP A 130 21.85 -0.42 17.83
C ASP A 130 21.86 0.76 16.82
N SER A 131 22.47 1.88 17.21
CA SER A 131 22.45 3.14 16.46
C SER A 131 23.03 3.02 15.04
N ALA A 132 24.12 2.27 14.86
CA ALA A 132 24.77 2.11 13.55
C ALA A 132 23.92 1.34 12.54
N ARG A 133 23.20 0.30 12.98
CA ARG A 133 22.26 -0.44 12.12
C ARG A 133 20.99 0.36 11.81
N ARG A 134 20.53 1.21 12.74
CA ARG A 134 19.41 2.12 12.54
C ARG A 134 19.75 3.25 11.58
N THR A 135 20.93 3.85 11.70
CA THR A 135 21.41 4.92 10.82
C THR A 135 21.58 4.39 9.39
N ALA A 136 22.19 3.21 9.22
CA ALA A 136 22.31 2.58 7.91
C ALA A 136 20.94 2.22 7.27
N ARG A 137 19.94 1.83 8.07
CA ARG A 137 18.56 1.62 7.58
C ARG A 137 17.87 2.93 7.22
N SER A 138 18.01 3.98 8.04
CA SER A 138 17.36 5.27 7.76
C SER A 138 17.91 5.98 6.53
N GLU A 139 19.17 5.71 6.14
CA GLU A 139 19.76 6.24 4.91
C GLU A 139 19.28 5.50 3.65
N THR A 140 18.85 4.25 3.78
CA THR A 140 18.33 3.42 2.67
C THR A 140 16.82 3.55 2.48
N GLU A 141 16.08 4.02 3.48
CA GLU A 141 14.63 4.07 3.46
C GLU A 141 14.10 5.44 3.01
N ALA A 142 13.13 5.41 2.10
CA ALA A 142 12.48 6.61 1.63
C ALA A 142 11.60 7.24 2.74
N SER A 143 11.69 8.54 2.88
CA SER A 143 10.84 9.32 3.77
C SER A 143 9.40 9.41 3.21
N LEU A 144 8.46 9.82 4.06
CA LEU A 144 7.08 10.09 3.64
C LEU A 144 7.02 11.18 2.56
N THR A 145 7.90 12.18 2.63
CA THR A 145 8.04 13.22 1.61
C THR A 145 8.52 12.63 0.28
N ASP A 146 9.48 11.70 0.29
CA ASP A 146 9.96 11.04 -0.92
C ASP A 146 8.85 10.19 -1.57
N ILE A 147 8.09 9.46 -0.75
CA ILE A 147 6.96 8.65 -1.20
C ILE A 147 5.90 9.54 -1.88
N CYS A 148 5.51 10.64 -1.23
CA CYS A 148 4.53 11.57 -1.78
C CYS A 148 5.03 12.25 -3.05
N ALA A 149 6.31 12.63 -3.11
CA ALA A 149 6.92 13.23 -4.30
C ALA A 149 6.97 12.25 -5.48
N ALA A 150 7.34 10.98 -5.23
CA ALA A 150 7.33 9.93 -6.23
C ALA A 150 5.90 9.65 -6.74
N ALA A 151 4.93 9.49 -5.83
CA ALA A 151 3.53 9.27 -6.18
C ALA A 151 2.97 10.42 -7.03
N SER A 152 3.21 11.66 -6.63
CA SER A 152 2.76 12.84 -7.38
C SER A 152 3.36 12.89 -8.79
N TYR A 153 4.65 12.58 -8.95
CA TYR A 153 5.28 12.55 -10.26
C TYR A 153 4.66 11.48 -11.17
N LEU A 154 4.46 10.29 -10.64
CA LEU A 154 3.94 9.13 -11.37
C LEU A 154 2.47 9.29 -11.77
N LEU A 155 1.66 9.95 -10.96
CA LEU A 155 0.24 10.14 -11.22
C LEU A 155 -0.02 11.12 -12.37
N ARG A 156 -1.03 10.83 -13.21
CA ARG A 156 -1.62 11.85 -14.09
C ARG A 156 -2.38 12.89 -13.27
N TRP A 157 -2.70 14.02 -13.86
CA TRP A 157 -3.57 15.03 -13.24
C TRP A 157 -4.94 14.43 -12.92
N GLY A 158 -5.42 14.64 -11.70
CA GLY A 158 -6.64 14.01 -11.18
C GLY A 158 -6.45 12.55 -10.73
N GLY A 159 -5.27 11.95 -10.94
CA GLY A 159 -4.92 10.61 -10.45
C GLY A 159 -4.94 10.53 -8.93
N LYS A 160 -5.06 9.32 -8.39
CA LYS A 160 -5.25 9.06 -6.97
C LYS A 160 -4.04 8.39 -6.34
N PHE A 161 -3.71 8.81 -5.13
CA PHE A 161 -2.73 8.14 -4.28
C PHE A 161 -3.40 7.58 -3.03
N CYS A 162 -3.31 6.28 -2.80
CA CYS A 162 -3.84 5.61 -1.61
C CYS A 162 -2.71 5.10 -0.73
N LEU A 163 -2.77 5.44 0.55
CA LEU A 163 -1.75 5.14 1.55
C LEU A 163 -2.41 4.63 2.83
N VAL A 164 -1.78 3.67 3.51
CA VAL A 164 -2.09 3.27 4.88
C VAL A 164 -0.98 3.72 5.82
N HIS A 165 -1.31 4.21 7.01
CA HIS A 165 -0.31 4.59 8.00
C HIS A 165 -0.85 4.57 9.44
N LYS A 166 0.04 4.76 10.42
CA LYS A 166 -0.30 4.88 11.84
C LYS A 166 -0.93 6.24 12.15
N PRO A 167 -1.93 6.32 13.06
CA PRO A 167 -2.67 7.55 13.37
C PRO A 167 -1.79 8.75 13.77
N GLU A 168 -0.71 8.51 14.50
CA GLU A 168 0.25 9.53 14.91
C GLU A 168 0.95 10.23 13.74
N ARG A 169 0.91 9.65 12.53
CA ARG A 169 1.50 10.21 11.32
C ARG A 169 0.49 10.92 10.42
N LEU A 170 -0.76 11.08 10.89
CA LEU A 170 -1.83 11.65 10.06
C LEU A 170 -1.51 13.08 9.60
N THR A 171 -1.06 13.93 10.52
CA THR A 171 -0.72 15.32 10.21
C THR A 171 0.45 15.41 9.24
N ASP A 172 1.53 14.64 9.50
CA ASP A 172 2.70 14.60 8.61
C ASP A 172 2.30 14.11 7.21
N THR A 173 1.42 13.10 7.14
CA THR A 173 0.93 12.57 5.86
C THR A 173 0.12 13.59 5.09
N ALA A 174 -0.78 14.32 5.76
CA ALA A 174 -1.58 15.36 5.12
C ALA A 174 -0.71 16.52 4.61
N CYS A 175 0.30 16.94 5.39
CA CYS A 175 1.28 17.94 4.98
C CYS A 175 2.09 17.49 3.77
N ALA A 176 2.68 16.28 3.81
CA ALA A 176 3.49 15.75 2.72
C ALA A 176 2.69 15.58 1.41
N LEU A 177 1.41 15.16 1.51
CA LEU A 177 0.51 15.11 0.35
C LEU A 177 0.36 16.49 -0.28
N ARG A 178 0.03 17.51 0.52
CA ARG A 178 -0.20 18.87 0.01
C ARG A 178 1.06 19.51 -0.55
N GLU A 179 2.20 19.33 0.10
CA GLU A 179 3.51 19.78 -0.38
C GLU A 179 3.87 19.14 -1.73
N ALA A 180 3.46 17.88 -1.95
CA ALA A 180 3.62 17.21 -3.22
C ALA A 180 2.54 17.56 -4.28
N GLY A 181 1.64 18.52 -4.02
CA GLY A 181 0.58 18.92 -4.93
C GLY A 181 -0.59 17.93 -5.02
N MET A 182 -0.76 17.11 -3.99
CA MET A 182 -1.89 16.19 -3.84
C MET A 182 -2.78 16.63 -2.68
N GLU A 183 -4.06 16.84 -2.92
CA GLU A 183 -5.01 17.19 -1.86
C GLU A 183 -5.64 15.93 -1.25
N PRO A 184 -5.63 15.76 0.09
CA PRO A 184 -6.37 14.70 0.76
C PRO A 184 -7.86 14.76 0.40
N LYS A 185 -8.44 13.65 -0.04
CA LYS A 185 -9.82 13.59 -0.50
C LYS A 185 -10.71 12.64 0.28
N ARG A 186 -10.14 11.53 0.76
CA ARG A 186 -10.86 10.58 1.62
C ARG A 186 -9.93 10.15 2.75
N LEU A 187 -10.48 10.09 3.95
CA LEU A 187 -9.82 9.58 5.15
C LEU A 187 -10.72 8.55 5.81
N ARG A 188 -10.17 7.39 6.16
CA ARG A 188 -10.87 6.36 6.88
C ARG A 188 -10.00 5.80 7.99
N PHE A 189 -10.47 5.84 9.22
CA PHE A 189 -9.78 5.19 10.33
C PHE A 189 -10.09 3.70 10.38
N VAL A 190 -9.13 2.91 10.86
CA VAL A 190 -9.30 1.49 11.14
C VAL A 190 -9.25 1.29 12.64
N GLN A 191 -10.26 0.63 13.19
CA GLN A 191 -10.42 0.35 14.63
C GLN A 191 -10.68 -1.13 14.85
N ASN A 192 -10.19 -1.66 15.95
CA ASN A 192 -10.54 -3.04 16.31
C ASN A 192 -12.04 -3.15 16.61
N ARG A 193 -12.57 -2.25 17.43
CA ARG A 193 -14.00 -2.18 17.84
C ARG A 193 -14.42 -0.70 17.92
N PRO A 194 -15.73 -0.40 17.98
CA PRO A 194 -16.22 0.97 18.01
C PRO A 194 -15.67 1.82 19.17
N ASP A 195 -15.37 1.20 20.29
CA ASP A 195 -14.88 1.81 21.52
C ASP A 195 -13.35 1.91 21.64
N THR A 196 -12.62 1.48 20.60
CA THR A 196 -11.16 1.50 20.61
C THR A 196 -10.59 2.67 19.82
N ALA A 197 -9.43 3.16 20.23
CA ALA A 197 -8.70 4.12 19.42
C ALA A 197 -8.31 3.53 18.05
N PRO A 198 -8.23 4.35 16.98
CA PRO A 198 -7.76 3.89 15.69
C PRO A 198 -6.35 3.29 15.76
N SER A 199 -6.15 2.17 15.09
CA SER A 199 -4.85 1.50 14.97
C SER A 199 -4.10 1.89 13.70
N LEU A 200 -4.86 2.26 12.65
CA LEU A 200 -4.38 2.71 11.34
C LEU A 200 -5.34 3.77 10.80
N PHE A 201 -4.87 4.47 9.78
CA PHE A 201 -5.74 5.20 8.86
C PHE A 201 -5.40 4.85 7.41
N LEU A 202 -6.41 4.96 6.57
CA LEU A 202 -6.34 4.87 5.11
C LEU A 202 -6.64 6.26 4.56
N ILE A 203 -5.77 6.76 3.68
CA ILE A 203 -5.96 8.10 3.09
C ILE A 203 -5.83 8.04 1.56
N GLU A 204 -6.70 8.76 0.87
CA GLU A 204 -6.60 9.00 -0.56
C GLU A 204 -6.32 10.47 -0.81
N GLY A 205 -5.20 10.75 -1.49
CA GLY A 205 -4.89 12.04 -2.08
C GLY A 205 -5.24 12.10 -3.57
N CYS A 206 -5.50 13.30 -4.08
CA CYS A 206 -5.76 13.55 -5.50
C CYS A 206 -4.76 14.55 -6.05
N ARG A 207 -4.01 14.21 -7.10
CA ARG A 207 -3.11 15.14 -7.76
C ARG A 207 -3.89 16.30 -8.38
N GLY A 208 -3.57 17.53 -7.96
CA GLY A 208 -4.29 18.75 -8.40
C GLY A 208 -5.73 18.83 -7.91
N GLY A 209 -6.07 18.10 -6.84
CA GLY A 209 -7.40 18.16 -6.23
C GLY A 209 -7.70 19.52 -5.59
N LYS A 210 -8.97 19.91 -5.54
CA LYS A 210 -9.43 21.08 -4.77
C LYS A 210 -9.49 20.72 -3.28
N PRO A 211 -9.34 21.70 -2.35
CA PRO A 211 -9.46 21.48 -0.93
C PRO A 211 -10.75 20.76 -0.52
N GLY A 212 -10.68 20.02 0.58
CA GLY A 212 -11.81 19.30 1.19
C GLY A 212 -11.57 17.80 1.26
N VAL A 213 -11.68 17.25 2.46
CA VAL A 213 -11.55 15.83 2.78
C VAL A 213 -12.88 15.25 3.26
N ASP A 214 -13.24 14.08 2.74
CA ASP A 214 -14.37 13.29 3.20
C ASP A 214 -13.87 12.28 4.25
N ILE A 215 -14.34 12.42 5.49
CA ILE A 215 -14.02 11.50 6.58
C ILE A 215 -15.10 10.43 6.60
N GLN A 216 -14.70 9.22 6.24
CA GLN A 216 -15.60 8.07 6.15
C GLN A 216 -15.82 7.42 7.52
N PRO A 217 -16.96 6.73 7.74
CA PRO A 217 -17.13 5.88 8.91
C PRO A 217 -15.94 4.94 9.10
N PRO A 218 -15.52 4.67 10.36
CA PRO A 218 -14.38 3.82 10.62
C PRO A 218 -14.59 2.41 10.05
N LEU A 219 -13.51 1.78 9.60
CA LEU A 219 -13.48 0.37 9.28
C LEU A 219 -13.27 -0.40 10.59
N LEU A 220 -14.28 -1.13 11.01
CA LEU A 220 -14.22 -1.95 12.22
C LEU A 220 -13.76 -3.35 11.87
N LEU A 221 -12.76 -3.86 12.60
CA LEU A 221 -12.22 -5.20 12.35
C LEU A 221 -13.07 -6.29 13.05
N GLN A 222 -13.64 -5.95 14.21
CA GLN A 222 -14.40 -6.88 15.05
C GLN A 222 -15.74 -6.29 15.44
N THR A 223 -16.71 -7.16 15.60
CA THR A 223 -18.01 -6.87 16.24
C THR A 223 -17.84 -6.76 17.76
N ASP A 224 -18.91 -6.36 18.47
CA ASP A 224 -18.93 -6.32 19.93
C ASP A 224 -18.66 -7.69 20.58
N THR A 225 -18.95 -8.78 19.88
CA THR A 225 -18.67 -10.15 20.32
C THR A 225 -17.24 -10.62 20.04
N GLY A 226 -16.41 -9.79 19.37
CA GLY A 226 -15.04 -10.13 18.99
C GLY A 226 -14.92 -10.92 17.68
N ALA A 227 -16.02 -11.23 16.99
CA ALA A 227 -16.00 -11.86 15.68
C ALA A 227 -15.57 -10.86 14.59
N PRO A 228 -14.94 -11.30 13.49
CA PRO A 228 -14.68 -10.44 12.33
C PRO A 228 -15.98 -9.77 11.82
N THR A 229 -15.90 -8.50 11.40
CA THR A 229 -17.05 -7.83 10.77
C THR A 229 -17.31 -8.37 9.38
N GLY A 230 -18.54 -8.23 8.88
CA GLY A 230 -18.87 -8.57 7.48
C GLY A 230 -17.98 -7.82 6.49
N GLU A 231 -17.69 -6.53 6.72
CA GLU A 231 -16.81 -5.76 5.87
C GLU A 231 -15.38 -6.32 5.85
N LEU A 232 -14.86 -6.74 7.01
CA LEU A 232 -13.54 -7.39 7.06
C LEU A 232 -13.53 -8.71 6.29
N ASN A 233 -14.60 -9.51 6.40
CA ASN A 233 -14.73 -10.75 5.65
C ASN A 233 -14.72 -10.51 4.12
N VAL A 234 -15.43 -9.49 3.63
CA VAL A 234 -15.38 -9.07 2.21
C VAL A 234 -13.95 -8.69 1.80
N ILE A 235 -13.24 -7.90 2.61
CA ILE A 235 -11.85 -7.49 2.32
C ILE A 235 -10.91 -8.70 2.20
N TYR A 236 -11.14 -9.73 3.01
CA TYR A 236 -10.34 -10.97 3.02
C TYR A 236 -10.92 -12.07 2.11
N PHE A 237 -11.90 -11.74 1.28
CA PHE A 237 -12.57 -12.67 0.37
C PHE A 237 -13.18 -13.91 1.07
N ARG A 238 -13.64 -13.77 2.31
CA ARG A 238 -14.23 -14.86 3.11
C ARG A 238 -15.75 -15.01 2.95
N ASP A 239 -16.42 -14.04 2.33
CA ASP A 239 -17.89 -14.03 2.15
C ASP A 239 -18.37 -14.84 0.91
N GLN A 240 -17.52 -15.66 0.31
CA GLN A 240 -17.86 -16.45 -0.89
C GLN A 240 -18.14 -17.93 -0.58
N GLU A 241 -18.46 -18.27 0.68
CA GLU A 241 -19.03 -19.57 1.03
C GLU A 241 -20.56 -19.42 1.20
N VAL A 242 -21.29 -19.45 0.09
CA VAL A 242 -22.68 -19.96 0.03
C VAL A 242 -22.88 -20.59 -1.33
#